data_f15ccbce7d0baeeef79bcd186f866a5e
#
_entry.id   f15ccbce7d0baeeef79bcd186f866a5e
#
_cell.length_a   1.000
_cell.length_b   1.000
_cell.length_c   1.000
_cell.angle_alpha   90.00
_cell.angle_beta   90.00
_cell.angle_gamma   90.00
#
_symmetry.space_group_name_H-M   'P 1'
#
loop_
_entity.id
_entity.type
_entity.pdbx_description
1 polymer ?
#
loop_
_entity_poly.entity_id
_entity_poly.type
_entity_poly.pdbx_seq_one_letter_code
_entity_poly.pdbx_strand_id
1 'polypeptide(L)'
;MKLQKLLSLTRKAVDEFNLIDSGDKIAVGVSGGKDSLTMLYALHGLMRFYPNPFTIEVITVDLGHPGFQADKIETLCRELNVPFHLVKTEIAPIIFQERKESNPCSLCAKMRKGALNAKAKELGCNKVAYAHHKDDVVETMLLSLIYEGRFHTFSPKTYLDRMDLTVIRPLLFVDEADVIGFK
;
A
#
# COMPACT_ATOMS: atom_id res chain seq x y z
N MET A 1 0.16 -19.39 0.01
CA MET A 1 1.45 -19.24 0.76
C MET A 1 1.22 -19.36 2.26
N LYS A 2 2.16 -19.94 3.02
CA LYS A 2 2.08 -19.93 4.50
C LYS A 2 2.52 -18.57 5.05
N LEU A 3 1.88 -18.10 6.13
CA LEU A 3 2.21 -16.85 6.80
C LEU A 3 3.71 -16.68 7.09
N GLN A 4 4.36 -17.76 7.56
CA GLN A 4 5.79 -17.74 7.86
C GLN A 4 6.67 -17.37 6.64
N LYS A 5 6.34 -17.86 5.44
CA LYS A 5 7.06 -17.51 4.20
C LYS A 5 6.83 -16.04 3.86
N LEU A 6 5.59 -15.55 3.98
CA LEU A 6 5.27 -14.14 3.77
C LEU A 6 6.10 -13.24 4.69
N LEU A 7 6.10 -13.53 5.99
CA LEU A 7 6.85 -12.76 6.98
C LEU A 7 8.36 -12.78 6.71
N SER A 8 8.91 -13.92 6.31
CA SER A 8 10.34 -14.06 5.97
C SER A 8 10.72 -13.19 4.77
N LEU A 9 9.93 -13.23 3.67
CA LEU A 9 10.19 -12.44 2.47
C LEU A 9 10.00 -10.94 2.71
N THR A 10 8.96 -10.57 3.46
CA THR A 10 8.71 -9.18 3.84
C THR A 10 9.82 -8.65 4.73
N ARG A 11 10.23 -9.40 5.76
CA ARG A 11 11.35 -9.03 6.62
C ARG A 11 12.63 -8.85 5.82
N LYS A 12 12.93 -9.75 4.88
CA LYS A 12 14.09 -9.62 4.00
C LYS A 12 14.09 -8.28 3.25
N ALA A 13 12.95 -7.87 2.67
CA ALA A 13 12.84 -6.58 1.99
C ALA A 13 13.00 -5.39 2.96
N VAL A 14 12.43 -5.49 4.15
CA VAL A 14 12.53 -4.46 5.19
C VAL A 14 13.98 -4.28 5.64
N ASP A 15 14.69 -5.36 5.87
CA ASP A 15 16.09 -5.35 6.32
C ASP A 15 17.03 -4.85 5.20
N GLU A 16 16.89 -5.38 3.98
CA GLU A 16 17.77 -5.06 2.84
C GLU A 16 17.68 -3.60 2.39
N PHE A 17 16.46 -3.04 2.42
CA PHE A 17 16.22 -1.66 1.96
C PHE A 17 16.05 -0.65 3.11
N ASN A 18 16.27 -1.06 4.36
CA ASN A 18 16.09 -0.23 5.55
C ASN A 18 14.74 0.52 5.51
N LEU A 19 13.65 -0.25 5.34
CA LEU A 19 12.32 0.32 5.15
C LEU A 19 11.68 0.80 6.45
N ILE A 20 12.00 0.17 7.59
CA ILE A 20 11.36 0.43 8.89
C ILE A 20 12.42 0.76 9.94
N ASP A 21 12.28 1.93 10.54
CA ASP A 21 13.08 2.40 11.66
C ASP A 21 12.30 2.29 12.97
N SER A 22 13.02 2.31 14.12
CA SER A 22 12.38 2.28 15.43
C SER A 22 11.54 3.55 15.65
N GLY A 23 10.31 3.36 16.12
CA GLY A 23 9.36 4.44 16.37
C GLY A 23 8.55 4.87 15.15
N ASP A 24 8.69 4.21 13.99
CA ASP A 24 7.88 4.51 12.81
C ASP A 24 6.38 4.32 13.07
N LYS A 25 5.60 5.24 12.52
CA LYS A 25 4.15 5.15 12.40
C LYS A 25 3.78 5.03 10.91
N ILE A 26 3.35 3.85 10.49
CA ILE A 26 3.19 3.48 9.10
C ILE A 26 1.72 3.45 8.70
N ALA A 27 1.32 4.27 7.75
CA ALA A 27 0.00 4.17 7.13
C ALA A 27 -0.02 2.98 6.13
N VAL A 28 -0.99 2.11 6.26
CA VAL A 28 -1.21 0.94 5.39
C VAL A 28 -2.46 1.18 4.56
N GLY A 29 -2.28 1.40 3.25
CA GLY A 29 -3.40 1.59 2.33
C GLY A 29 -4.09 0.26 2.01
N VAL A 30 -5.31 0.05 2.50
CA VAL A 30 -6.08 -1.18 2.27
C VAL A 30 -7.30 -0.88 1.41
N SER A 31 -7.35 -1.50 0.22
CA SER A 31 -8.45 -1.38 -0.73
C SER A 31 -9.43 -2.56 -0.71
N GLY A 32 -9.14 -3.60 0.10
CA GLY A 32 -9.85 -4.88 0.10
C GLY A 32 -9.36 -5.87 -0.96
N GLY A 33 -8.42 -5.48 -1.83
CA GLY A 33 -7.78 -6.38 -2.79
C GLY A 33 -6.73 -7.28 -2.13
N LYS A 34 -6.43 -8.40 -2.78
CA LYS A 34 -5.50 -9.44 -2.30
C LYS A 34 -4.14 -8.86 -1.83
N ASP A 35 -3.55 -7.95 -2.61
CA ASP A 35 -2.22 -7.41 -2.36
C ASP A 35 -2.20 -6.53 -1.09
N SER A 36 -3.19 -5.65 -0.96
CA SER A 36 -3.31 -4.76 0.19
C SER A 36 -3.62 -5.51 1.49
N LEU A 37 -4.42 -6.56 1.43
CA LEU A 37 -4.68 -7.43 2.58
C LEU A 37 -3.44 -8.23 2.95
N THR A 38 -2.73 -8.79 1.97
CA THR A 38 -1.45 -9.50 2.20
C THR A 38 -0.43 -8.58 2.89
N MET A 39 -0.33 -7.32 2.44
CA MET A 39 0.55 -6.34 3.07
C MET A 39 0.14 -6.03 4.52
N LEU A 40 -1.16 -5.88 4.79
CA LEU A 40 -1.64 -5.68 6.15
C LEU A 40 -1.23 -6.83 7.08
N TYR A 41 -1.48 -8.09 6.66
CA TYR A 41 -1.07 -9.26 7.45
C TYR A 41 0.45 -9.34 7.63
N ALA A 42 1.23 -9.00 6.60
CA ALA A 42 2.68 -9.00 6.67
C ALA A 42 3.20 -7.98 7.70
N LEU A 43 2.76 -6.73 7.63
CA LEU A 43 3.19 -5.69 8.55
C LEU A 43 2.67 -5.93 9.98
N HIS A 44 1.40 -6.34 10.13
CA HIS A 44 0.85 -6.71 11.43
C HIS A 44 1.63 -7.87 12.06
N GLY A 45 1.98 -8.90 11.27
CA GLY A 45 2.80 -10.01 11.76
C GLY A 45 4.20 -9.56 12.18
N LEU A 46 4.86 -8.69 11.40
CA LEU A 46 6.19 -8.17 11.72
C LEU A 46 6.20 -7.34 13.01
N MET A 47 5.20 -6.52 13.29
CA MET A 47 5.12 -5.71 14.51
C MET A 47 5.34 -6.52 15.79
N ARG A 48 5.03 -7.83 15.77
CA ARG A 48 5.08 -8.70 16.96
C ARG A 48 6.49 -9.14 17.35
N PHE A 49 7.44 -9.10 16.41
CA PHE A 49 8.80 -9.66 16.63
C PHE A 49 9.92 -8.90 15.92
N TYR A 50 9.61 -7.85 15.16
CA TYR A 50 10.63 -7.07 14.47
C TYR A 50 11.45 -6.26 15.49
N PRO A 51 12.80 -6.23 15.38
CA PRO A 51 13.66 -5.57 16.37
C PRO A 51 13.40 -4.08 16.53
N ASN A 52 13.04 -3.40 15.43
CA ASN A 52 12.66 -1.99 15.44
C ASN A 52 11.15 -1.87 15.68
N PRO A 53 10.69 -1.48 16.88
CA PRO A 53 9.26 -1.36 17.16
C PRO A 53 8.66 -0.24 16.31
N PHE A 54 7.50 -0.52 15.70
CA PHE A 54 6.73 0.41 14.89
C PHE A 54 5.22 0.19 15.11
N THR A 55 4.42 1.11 14.65
CA THR A 55 2.94 1.02 14.67
C THR A 55 2.36 1.15 13.28
N ILE A 56 1.15 0.63 13.08
CA ILE A 56 0.44 0.77 11.80
C ILE A 56 -0.92 1.43 12.00
N GLU A 57 -1.33 2.22 11.00
CA GLU A 57 -2.67 2.81 10.86
C GLU A 57 -3.24 2.34 9.52
N VAL A 58 -4.37 1.66 9.53
CA VAL A 58 -5.03 1.21 8.30
C VAL A 58 -5.90 2.33 7.74
N ILE A 59 -5.69 2.66 6.47
CA ILE A 59 -6.47 3.69 5.77
C ILE A 59 -7.11 3.07 4.53
N THR A 60 -8.42 3.19 4.43
CA THR A 60 -9.19 2.83 3.25
C THR A 60 -9.76 4.09 2.60
N VAL A 61 -9.51 4.25 1.31
CA VAL A 61 -10.08 5.36 0.53
C VAL A 61 -11.29 4.83 -0.25
N ASP A 62 -12.46 5.27 0.14
CA ASP A 62 -13.69 5.05 -0.60
C ASP A 62 -13.74 6.05 -1.77
N LEU A 63 -13.81 5.53 -2.99
CA LEU A 63 -13.82 6.33 -4.22
C LEU A 63 -15.20 6.88 -4.57
N GLY A 64 -16.24 6.53 -3.80
CA GLY A 64 -17.62 6.89 -4.08
C GLY A 64 -18.31 5.95 -5.09
N HIS A 65 -17.79 4.71 -5.26
CA HIS A 65 -18.52 3.71 -6.04
C HIS A 65 -19.71 3.14 -5.28
N PRO A 66 -20.89 2.97 -5.92
CA PRO A 66 -22.02 2.28 -5.31
C PRO A 66 -21.64 0.87 -4.85
N GLY A 67 -21.99 0.51 -3.61
CA GLY A 67 -21.77 -0.83 -3.08
C GLY A 67 -20.37 -1.11 -2.52
N PHE A 68 -19.52 -0.09 -2.33
CA PHE A 68 -18.25 -0.27 -1.64
C PHE A 68 -18.48 -0.70 -0.18
N GLN A 69 -17.87 -1.81 0.22
CA GLN A 69 -18.05 -2.42 1.55
C GLN A 69 -16.82 -2.21 2.43
N ALA A 70 -16.77 -1.09 3.15
CA ALA A 70 -15.71 -0.81 4.12
C ALA A 70 -15.83 -1.69 5.38
N ASP A 71 -17.06 -2.12 5.72
CA ASP A 71 -17.37 -2.85 6.96
C ASP A 71 -16.56 -4.13 7.14
N LYS A 72 -16.25 -4.83 6.04
CA LYS A 72 -15.43 -6.04 6.07
C LYS A 72 -13.99 -5.74 6.46
N ILE A 73 -13.45 -4.62 5.96
CA ILE A 73 -12.08 -4.19 6.27
C ILE A 73 -12.03 -3.69 7.71
N GLU A 74 -13.03 -2.93 8.14
CA GLU A 74 -13.15 -2.46 9.52
C GLU A 74 -13.24 -3.61 10.51
N THR A 75 -14.05 -4.64 10.23
CA THR A 75 -14.16 -5.83 11.06
C THR A 75 -12.83 -6.55 11.17
N LEU A 76 -12.12 -6.75 10.05
CA LEU A 76 -10.78 -7.33 10.05
C LEU A 76 -9.79 -6.52 10.90
N CYS A 77 -9.80 -5.19 10.77
CA CYS A 77 -8.92 -4.34 11.56
C CYS A 77 -9.22 -4.43 13.07
N ARG A 78 -10.50 -4.56 13.43
CA ARG A 78 -10.92 -4.79 14.83
C ARG A 78 -10.40 -6.13 15.35
N GLU A 79 -10.50 -7.20 14.56
CA GLU A 79 -9.97 -8.53 14.92
C GLU A 79 -8.45 -8.52 15.07
N LEU A 80 -7.75 -7.77 14.23
CA LEU A 80 -6.29 -7.58 14.30
C LEU A 80 -5.85 -6.57 15.37
N ASN A 81 -6.80 -5.90 16.03
CA ASN A 81 -6.54 -4.83 17.00
C ASN A 81 -5.65 -3.72 16.42
N VAL A 82 -5.96 -3.27 15.20
CA VAL A 82 -5.28 -2.15 14.52
C VAL A 82 -6.26 -1.01 14.24
N PRO A 83 -5.84 0.26 14.35
CA PRO A 83 -6.69 1.42 14.04
C PRO A 83 -7.11 1.41 12.57
N PHE A 84 -8.38 1.74 12.31
CA PHE A 84 -8.98 1.81 10.98
C PHE A 84 -9.54 3.21 10.70
N HIS A 85 -9.25 3.72 9.50
CA HIS A 85 -9.71 5.03 9.04
C HIS A 85 -10.30 4.94 7.65
N LEU A 86 -11.56 5.37 7.51
CA LEU A 86 -12.24 5.47 6.22
C LEU A 86 -12.19 6.91 5.72
N VAL A 87 -11.61 7.11 4.53
CA VAL A 87 -11.60 8.39 3.82
C VAL A 87 -12.66 8.33 2.72
N LYS A 88 -13.78 8.99 2.92
CA LYS A 88 -14.84 9.10 1.91
C LYS A 88 -14.46 10.17 0.89
N THR A 89 -14.56 9.84 -0.40
CA THR A 89 -14.29 10.77 -1.50
C THR A 89 -15.31 10.63 -2.62
N GLU A 90 -15.38 11.62 -3.49
CA GLU A 90 -16.17 11.61 -4.71
C GLU A 90 -15.31 11.44 -5.97
N ILE A 91 -14.18 10.73 -5.83
CA ILE A 91 -13.21 10.55 -6.92
C ILE A 91 -13.84 9.89 -8.14
N ALA A 92 -14.63 8.83 -7.95
CA ALA A 92 -15.25 8.13 -9.06
C ALA A 92 -16.32 8.98 -9.79
N PRO A 93 -17.31 9.61 -9.12
CA PRO A 93 -18.21 10.54 -9.76
C PRO A 93 -17.51 11.66 -10.56
N ILE A 94 -16.52 12.30 -9.97
CA ILE A 94 -15.77 13.39 -10.62
C ILE A 94 -15.09 12.91 -11.90
N ILE A 95 -14.41 11.78 -11.87
CA ILE A 95 -13.61 11.29 -13.00
C ILE A 95 -14.48 10.74 -14.12
N PHE A 96 -15.48 9.90 -13.77
CA PHE A 96 -16.23 9.16 -14.76
C PHE A 96 -17.48 9.89 -15.27
N GLN A 97 -18.06 10.79 -14.49
CA GLN A 97 -19.29 11.50 -14.85
C GLN A 97 -19.03 12.94 -15.32
N GLU A 98 -18.19 13.69 -14.60
CA GLU A 98 -17.99 15.12 -14.87
C GLU A 98 -16.88 15.38 -15.88
N ARG A 99 -15.69 14.76 -15.74
CA ARG A 99 -14.51 15.11 -16.54
C ARG A 99 -14.35 14.35 -17.82
N LYS A 100 -14.91 13.14 -17.96
CA LYS A 100 -14.75 12.27 -19.14
C LYS A 100 -13.30 12.19 -19.65
N GLU A 101 -12.37 12.00 -18.72
CA GLU A 101 -10.92 11.99 -18.98
C GLU A 101 -10.53 10.89 -19.97
N SER A 102 -9.54 11.17 -20.81
CA SER A 102 -8.99 10.19 -21.77
C SER A 102 -8.26 9.03 -21.08
N ASN A 103 -7.74 9.24 -19.86
CA ASN A 103 -7.09 8.22 -19.04
C ASN A 103 -7.61 8.26 -17.60
N PRO A 104 -8.87 7.81 -17.36
CA PRO A 104 -9.52 7.92 -16.07
C PRO A 104 -8.82 7.09 -14.98
N CYS A 105 -8.24 5.94 -15.33
CA CYS A 105 -7.58 5.06 -14.36
C CYS A 105 -6.33 5.70 -13.75
N SER A 106 -5.52 6.38 -14.55
CA SER A 106 -4.33 7.07 -14.08
C SER A 106 -4.66 8.21 -13.10
N LEU A 107 -5.66 9.03 -13.45
CA LEU A 107 -6.12 10.12 -12.59
C LEU A 107 -6.73 9.60 -11.30
N CYS A 108 -7.55 8.54 -11.36
CA CYS A 108 -8.13 7.86 -10.20
C CYS A 108 -7.03 7.37 -9.24
N ALA A 109 -6.02 6.68 -9.77
CA ALA A 109 -4.89 6.20 -8.97
C ALA A 109 -4.13 7.35 -8.30
N LYS A 110 -3.90 8.46 -9.03
CA LYS A 110 -3.23 9.65 -8.49
C LYS A 110 -4.03 10.32 -7.37
N MET A 111 -5.33 10.51 -7.57
CA MET A 111 -6.22 11.11 -6.56
C MET A 111 -6.34 10.23 -5.32
N ARG A 112 -6.49 8.90 -5.51
CA ARG A 112 -6.53 7.93 -4.40
C ARG A 112 -5.24 7.96 -3.58
N LYS A 113 -4.07 7.97 -4.24
CA LYS A 113 -2.78 8.11 -3.55
C LYS A 113 -2.68 9.43 -2.80
N GLY A 114 -3.16 10.53 -3.39
CA GLY A 114 -3.21 11.84 -2.73
C GLY A 114 -4.06 11.83 -1.46
N ALA A 115 -5.27 11.29 -1.52
CA ALA A 115 -6.16 11.18 -0.36
C ALA A 115 -5.58 10.28 0.75
N LEU A 116 -4.98 9.15 0.39
CA LEU A 116 -4.29 8.26 1.32
C LEU A 116 -3.14 8.98 2.04
N ASN A 117 -2.27 9.65 1.28
CA ASN A 117 -1.11 10.33 1.83
C ASN A 117 -1.50 11.53 2.73
N ALA A 118 -2.52 12.29 2.33
CA ALA A 118 -3.05 13.38 3.15
C ALA A 118 -3.58 12.88 4.50
N LYS A 119 -4.34 11.78 4.49
CA LYS A 119 -4.84 11.17 5.74
C LYS A 119 -3.71 10.59 6.58
N ALA A 120 -2.71 9.96 5.96
CA ALA A 120 -1.53 9.47 6.66
C ALA A 120 -0.80 10.61 7.41
N LYS A 121 -0.63 11.75 6.76
CA LYS A 121 -0.01 12.94 7.38
C LYS A 121 -0.86 13.49 8.52
N GLU A 122 -2.17 13.59 8.34
CA GLU A 122 -3.12 14.02 9.39
C GLU A 122 -3.01 13.15 10.65
N LEU A 123 -2.84 11.84 10.47
CA LEU A 123 -2.68 10.88 11.56
C LEU A 123 -1.28 10.87 12.18
N GLY A 124 -0.37 11.72 11.70
CA GLY A 124 1.02 11.78 12.18
C GLY A 124 1.87 10.60 11.74
N CYS A 125 1.50 9.90 10.67
CA CYS A 125 2.35 8.88 10.08
C CYS A 125 3.56 9.52 9.40
N ASN A 126 4.73 8.90 9.53
CA ASN A 126 5.94 9.32 8.82
C ASN A 126 6.24 8.43 7.61
N LYS A 127 5.58 7.27 7.52
CA LYS A 127 5.69 6.35 6.38
C LYS A 127 4.32 5.91 5.87
N VAL A 128 4.26 5.58 4.57
CA VAL A 128 3.11 4.95 3.93
C VAL A 128 3.55 3.71 3.16
N ALA A 129 2.89 2.59 3.40
CA ALA A 129 3.17 1.32 2.74
C ALA A 129 2.27 1.13 1.52
N TYR A 130 2.87 0.79 0.37
CA TYR A 130 2.19 0.40 -0.86
C TYR A 130 2.44 -1.08 -1.15
N ALA A 131 1.40 -1.78 -1.54
CA ALA A 131 1.38 -3.24 -1.71
C ALA A 131 1.94 -3.72 -3.06
N HIS A 132 2.95 -3.03 -3.61
CA HIS A 132 3.62 -3.51 -4.81
C HIS A 132 4.46 -4.73 -4.47
N HIS A 133 4.33 -5.76 -5.29
CA HIS A 133 5.05 -7.03 -5.16
C HIS A 133 6.11 -7.19 -6.27
N LYS A 134 6.79 -8.32 -6.30
CA LYS A 134 7.93 -8.55 -7.20
C LYS A 134 7.54 -8.46 -8.68
N ASP A 135 6.38 -8.99 -9.04
CA ASP A 135 5.90 -8.98 -10.44
C ASP A 135 5.64 -7.55 -10.92
N ASP A 136 5.10 -6.66 -10.08
CA ASP A 136 4.94 -5.23 -10.39
C ASP A 136 6.28 -4.55 -10.73
N VAL A 137 7.37 -4.95 -10.05
CA VAL A 137 8.72 -4.43 -10.34
C VAL A 137 9.15 -4.83 -11.73
N VAL A 138 9.00 -6.12 -12.07
CA VAL A 138 9.39 -6.68 -13.38
C VAL A 138 8.53 -6.07 -14.48
N GLU A 139 7.22 -6.02 -14.30
CA GLU A 139 6.28 -5.43 -15.26
C GLU A 139 6.59 -3.95 -15.52
N THR A 140 6.80 -3.16 -14.46
CA THR A 140 7.16 -1.74 -14.59
C THR A 140 8.49 -1.58 -15.33
N MET A 141 9.48 -2.41 -15.05
CA MET A 141 10.78 -2.38 -15.73
C MET A 141 10.63 -2.72 -17.22
N LEU A 142 9.87 -3.77 -17.56
CA LEU A 142 9.62 -4.15 -18.95
C LEU A 142 8.83 -3.08 -19.73
N LEU A 143 7.79 -2.50 -19.11
CA LEU A 143 7.02 -1.41 -19.71
C LEU A 143 7.90 -0.17 -19.96
N SER A 144 8.74 0.20 -18.98
CA SER A 144 9.68 1.32 -19.14
C SER A 144 10.69 1.06 -20.25
N LEU A 145 11.19 -0.18 -20.38
CA LEU A 145 12.11 -0.56 -21.46
C LEU A 145 11.43 -0.47 -22.84
N ILE A 146 10.20 -1.00 -22.95
CA ILE A 146 9.49 -1.06 -24.25
C ILE A 146 9.00 0.31 -24.71
N TYR A 147 8.43 1.12 -23.80
CA TYR A 147 7.78 2.38 -24.17
C TYR A 147 8.69 3.61 -24.04
N GLU A 148 9.67 3.57 -23.13
CA GLU A 148 10.54 4.72 -22.84
C GLU A 148 12.00 4.49 -23.23
N GLY A 149 12.39 3.27 -23.60
CA GLY A 149 13.78 2.90 -23.89
C GLY A 149 14.70 3.01 -22.65
N ARG A 150 14.14 2.91 -21.45
CA ARG A 150 14.87 3.08 -20.18
C ARG A 150 14.75 1.85 -19.29
N PHE A 151 15.83 1.52 -18.61
CA PHE A 151 15.83 0.54 -17.53
C PHE A 151 15.40 1.25 -16.24
N HIS A 152 14.10 1.32 -15.97
CA HIS A 152 13.55 2.02 -14.80
C HIS A 152 12.42 1.21 -14.14
N THR A 153 12.42 1.24 -12.82
CA THR A 153 11.29 0.79 -11.98
C THR A 153 11.19 1.68 -10.75
N PHE A 154 10.17 1.49 -9.95
CA PHE A 154 10.01 2.26 -8.71
C PHE A 154 10.98 1.79 -7.61
N SER A 155 11.48 2.74 -6.81
CA SER A 155 12.38 2.43 -5.69
C SER A 155 11.66 1.73 -4.55
N PRO A 156 12.33 0.85 -3.79
CA PRO A 156 11.80 0.24 -2.57
C PRO A 156 11.36 1.26 -1.51
N LYS A 157 12.12 2.35 -1.40
CA LYS A 157 11.90 3.47 -0.49
C LYS A 157 11.96 4.79 -1.27
N THR A 158 10.98 5.67 -1.10
CA THR A 158 10.90 6.96 -1.81
C THR A 158 10.43 8.04 -0.85
N TYR A 159 11.22 9.11 -0.68
CA TYR A 159 10.79 10.27 0.10
C TYR A 159 9.97 11.23 -0.77
N LEU A 160 8.86 11.70 -0.22
CA LEU A 160 7.96 12.66 -0.86
C LEU A 160 8.14 14.02 -0.18
N ASP A 161 9.04 14.86 -0.71
CA ASP A 161 9.42 16.15 -0.11
C ASP A 161 8.22 17.05 0.22
N ARG A 162 7.25 17.16 -0.70
CA ARG A 162 6.07 18.01 -0.51
C ARG A 162 5.15 17.56 0.63
N MET A 163 5.18 16.27 0.97
CA MET A 163 4.32 15.67 1.98
C MET A 163 5.09 15.36 3.26
N ASP A 164 6.42 15.45 3.23
CA ASP A 164 7.29 14.99 4.31
C ASP A 164 6.87 13.58 4.77
N LEU A 165 6.82 12.65 3.82
CA LEU A 165 6.31 11.30 4.00
C LEU A 165 7.16 10.32 3.20
N THR A 166 7.55 9.20 3.79
CA THR A 166 8.31 8.16 3.10
C THR A 166 7.40 7.04 2.60
N VAL A 167 7.39 6.80 1.31
CA VAL A 167 6.75 5.61 0.71
C VAL A 167 7.66 4.41 0.88
N ILE A 168 7.13 3.29 1.37
CA ILE A 168 7.83 2.01 1.47
C ILE A 168 7.05 0.91 0.74
N ARG A 169 7.76 -0.12 0.24
CA ARG A 169 7.18 -1.25 -0.50
C ARG A 169 7.69 -2.58 0.08
N PRO A 170 7.07 -3.07 1.15
CA PRO A 170 7.59 -4.23 1.89
C PRO A 170 7.44 -5.58 1.16
N LEU A 171 6.60 -5.68 0.12
CA LEU A 171 6.31 -6.94 -0.57
C LEU A 171 7.20 -7.21 -1.80
N LEU A 172 8.27 -6.44 -2.01
CA LEU A 172 9.10 -6.51 -3.23
C LEU A 172 9.77 -7.87 -3.50
N PHE A 173 9.87 -8.74 -2.50
CA PHE A 173 10.38 -10.10 -2.67
C PHE A 173 9.28 -11.17 -2.69
N VAL A 174 8.01 -10.76 -2.61
CA VAL A 174 6.85 -11.66 -2.67
C VAL A 174 6.39 -11.76 -4.12
N ASP A 175 6.26 -12.99 -4.64
CA ASP A 175 5.71 -13.25 -5.98
C ASP A 175 4.17 -13.10 -5.96
N GLU A 176 3.56 -12.65 -7.07
CA GLU A 176 2.10 -12.55 -7.19
C GLU A 176 1.40 -13.89 -6.94
N ALA A 177 1.97 -14.98 -7.43
CA ALA A 177 1.46 -16.33 -7.19
C ALA A 177 1.37 -16.67 -5.70
N ASP A 178 2.32 -16.19 -4.90
CA ASP A 178 2.32 -16.33 -3.45
C ASP A 178 1.22 -15.48 -2.79
N VAL A 179 0.98 -14.28 -3.29
CA VAL A 179 -0.12 -13.40 -2.81
C VAL A 179 -1.47 -14.06 -3.10
N ILE A 180 -1.68 -14.57 -4.31
CA ILE A 180 -2.92 -15.28 -4.70
C ILE A 180 -3.16 -16.51 -3.80
N GLY A 181 -2.10 -17.24 -3.48
CA GLY A 181 -2.15 -18.42 -2.62
C GLY A 181 -2.21 -18.12 -1.10
N PHE A 182 -2.14 -16.85 -0.71
CA PHE A 182 -2.29 -16.43 0.69
C PHE A 182 -3.77 -16.17 1.00
N LYS A 183 -4.45 -17.20 1.52
CA LYS A 183 -5.86 -17.15 1.94
C LYS A 183 -5.98 -17.55 3.40
#